data_ece6a072809a1b581ba90d57dacc546c
#
_entry.id   ece6a072809a1b581ba90d57dacc546c
#
_cell.length_a   1.000
_cell.length_b   1.000
_cell.length_c   1.000
_cell.angle_alpha   90.00
_cell.angle_beta   90.00
_cell.angle_gamma   90.00
#
_symmetry.space_group_name_H-M   'P 1'
#
loop_
_entity.id
_entity.type
_entity.pdbx_description
1 polymer ?
#
loop_
_entity_poly.entity_id
_entity_poly.type
_entity_poly.pdbx_seq_one_letter_code
_entity_poly.pdbx_strand_id
1 'polypeptide(L)'
;MTQTQTNPTLDDVEEPNLFRDQFPYETLPRVIFEDETVPFAPAEGIWITDTTFRDGQQARPPYSVQQIVDLYTLMHRLDGGSGLIRQSEFFLYSKKDREAVDRCRELGFDYPQVTGWIRAVKADFKLVKDMNLEETGILTSCRDYHIFLKLKKTRRQAMEMYLDIA
;
A
#
# COMPACT_ATOMS: atom_id res chain seq x y z
N MET A 1 -1.52 44.55 -20.26
CA MET A 1 -2.27 43.50 -20.95
C MET A 1 -2.80 42.55 -19.89
N THR A 2 -4.09 42.70 -19.57
CA THR A 2 -4.75 41.88 -18.53
C THR A 2 -5.14 40.55 -19.17
N GLN A 3 -4.50 39.47 -18.75
CA GLN A 3 -4.92 38.12 -19.14
C GLN A 3 -6.26 37.83 -18.46
N THR A 4 -7.31 37.76 -19.23
CA THR A 4 -8.61 37.26 -18.80
C THR A 4 -8.44 35.75 -18.52
N GLN A 5 -8.38 35.36 -17.25
CA GLN A 5 -8.52 33.97 -16.88
C GLN A 5 -9.93 33.52 -17.24
N THR A 6 -10.09 32.81 -18.34
CA THR A 6 -11.30 32.06 -18.61
C THR A 6 -11.31 30.85 -17.68
N ASN A 7 -12.22 30.87 -16.70
CA ASN A 7 -12.50 29.66 -15.92
C ASN A 7 -12.93 28.55 -16.88
N PRO A 8 -12.31 27.37 -16.81
CA PRO A 8 -12.76 26.25 -17.61
C PRO A 8 -14.20 25.91 -17.26
N THR A 9 -15.06 25.88 -18.26
CA THR A 9 -16.44 25.39 -18.12
C THR A 9 -16.37 23.87 -18.01
N LEU A 10 -16.98 23.32 -16.95
CA LEU A 10 -17.19 21.89 -16.83
C LEU A 10 -18.31 21.48 -17.77
N ASP A 11 -18.02 20.63 -18.76
CA ASP A 11 -19.06 19.97 -19.54
C ASP A 11 -19.62 18.82 -18.72
N ASP A 12 -20.82 19.04 -18.20
CA ASP A 12 -21.54 18.01 -17.48
C ASP A 12 -22.30 17.12 -18.47
N VAL A 13 -22.06 15.82 -18.39
CA VAL A 13 -22.71 14.82 -19.24
C VAL A 13 -23.54 13.89 -18.36
N GLU A 14 -24.75 13.57 -18.81
CA GLU A 14 -25.69 12.74 -18.04
C GLU A 14 -25.12 11.35 -17.79
N GLU A 15 -24.43 10.75 -18.77
CA GLU A 15 -23.68 9.53 -18.61
C GLU A 15 -22.39 9.58 -19.43
N PRO A 16 -21.20 9.60 -18.79
CA PRO A 16 -19.94 9.56 -19.51
C PRO A 16 -19.71 8.18 -20.12
N ASN A 17 -18.90 8.12 -21.18
CA ASN A 17 -18.51 6.84 -21.75
C ASN A 17 -17.59 6.10 -20.75
N LEU A 18 -18.12 5.06 -20.13
CA LEU A 18 -17.44 4.23 -19.16
C LEU A 18 -16.73 3.01 -19.77
N PHE A 19 -16.82 2.85 -21.10
CA PHE A 19 -16.21 1.72 -21.84
C PHE A 19 -16.61 0.34 -21.26
N ARG A 20 -17.86 0.19 -20.81
CA ARG A 20 -18.35 -1.04 -20.16
C ARG A 20 -18.30 -2.26 -21.06
N ASP A 21 -18.38 -2.07 -22.38
CA ASP A 21 -18.21 -3.10 -23.40
C ASP A 21 -16.77 -3.63 -23.49
N GLN A 22 -15.79 -2.78 -23.17
CA GLN A 22 -14.37 -3.13 -23.17
C GLN A 22 -13.87 -3.57 -21.78
N PHE A 23 -14.43 -2.99 -20.73
CA PHE A 23 -14.11 -3.28 -19.33
C PHE A 23 -15.37 -3.75 -18.59
N PRO A 24 -15.66 -5.06 -18.58
CA PRO A 24 -16.84 -5.59 -17.89
C PRO A 24 -16.67 -5.47 -16.37
N TYR A 25 -17.10 -4.37 -15.79
CA TYR A 25 -16.99 -4.08 -14.35
C TYR A 25 -17.73 -5.07 -13.45
N GLU A 26 -18.72 -5.77 -14.01
CA GLU A 26 -19.51 -6.77 -13.30
C GLU A 26 -18.84 -8.14 -13.24
N THR A 27 -17.82 -8.35 -14.08
CA THR A 27 -17.11 -9.62 -14.15
C THR A 27 -15.72 -9.48 -13.53
N LEU A 28 -15.58 -9.93 -12.30
CA LEU A 28 -14.26 -9.97 -11.66
C LEU A 28 -13.39 -11.06 -12.30
N PRO A 29 -12.16 -10.73 -12.71
CA PRO A 29 -11.24 -11.74 -13.22
C PRO A 29 -10.94 -12.77 -12.14
N ARG A 30 -11.09 -14.05 -12.47
CA ARG A 30 -10.72 -15.13 -11.55
C ARG A 30 -9.24 -15.45 -11.68
N VAL A 31 -8.58 -15.61 -10.56
CA VAL A 31 -7.20 -16.08 -10.52
C VAL A 31 -7.20 -17.58 -10.70
N ILE A 32 -6.42 -18.07 -11.67
CA ILE A 32 -6.16 -19.49 -11.89
C ILE A 32 -4.76 -19.79 -11.38
N PHE A 33 -4.64 -20.76 -10.49
CA PHE A 33 -3.37 -21.22 -9.96
C PHE A 33 -3.25 -22.73 -10.16
N GLU A 34 -2.22 -23.17 -10.90
CA GLU A 34 -1.99 -24.57 -11.25
C GLU A 34 -3.26 -25.28 -11.83
N ASP A 35 -3.92 -24.60 -12.79
CA ASP A 35 -5.14 -25.03 -13.46
C ASP A 35 -6.41 -25.09 -12.57
N GLU A 36 -6.31 -24.70 -11.33
CA GLU A 36 -7.45 -24.56 -10.42
C GLU A 36 -7.88 -23.09 -10.28
N THR A 37 -9.18 -22.86 -10.32
CA THR A 37 -9.75 -21.53 -10.04
C THR A 37 -9.78 -21.29 -8.54
N VAL A 38 -9.06 -20.26 -8.08
CA VAL A 38 -9.13 -19.85 -6.68
C VAL A 38 -10.53 -19.32 -6.37
N PRO A 39 -11.22 -19.85 -5.33
CA PRO A 39 -12.50 -19.31 -4.91
C PRO A 39 -12.40 -17.84 -4.55
N PHE A 40 -13.33 -17.03 -5.06
CA PHE A 40 -13.41 -15.63 -4.71
C PHE A 40 -14.29 -15.47 -3.47
N ALA A 41 -13.67 -15.15 -2.34
CA ALA A 41 -14.35 -14.86 -1.09
C ALA A 41 -13.99 -13.42 -0.66
N PRO A 42 -14.71 -12.40 -1.15
CA PRO A 42 -14.46 -11.03 -0.75
C PRO A 42 -14.74 -10.83 0.74
N ALA A 43 -13.99 -9.95 1.38
CA ALA A 43 -14.27 -9.52 2.74
C ALA A 43 -15.66 -8.87 2.82
N GLU A 44 -16.34 -9.04 3.95
CA GLU A 44 -17.66 -8.42 4.19
C GLU A 44 -17.58 -6.88 4.26
N GLY A 45 -16.43 -6.34 4.63
CA GLY A 45 -16.17 -4.91 4.74
C GLY A 45 -15.00 -4.44 3.88
N ILE A 46 -15.02 -3.17 3.50
CA ILE A 46 -13.92 -2.52 2.80
C ILE A 46 -13.03 -1.84 3.84
N TRP A 47 -11.73 -2.11 3.77
CA TRP A 47 -10.71 -1.40 4.52
C TRP A 47 -9.77 -0.67 3.57
N ILE A 48 -9.31 0.49 3.99
CA ILE A 48 -8.35 1.29 3.25
C ILE A 48 -6.98 1.15 3.90
N THR A 49 -6.00 0.76 3.12
CA THR A 49 -4.58 0.84 3.48
C THR A 49 -3.98 2.06 2.77
N ASP A 50 -3.53 3.03 3.55
CA ASP A 50 -2.85 4.21 3.02
C ASP A 50 -1.40 3.90 2.70
N THR A 51 -0.91 4.36 1.56
CA THR A 51 0.47 4.17 1.10
C THR A 51 1.24 5.48 0.91
N THR A 52 0.72 6.57 1.44
CA THR A 52 1.29 7.93 1.28
C THR A 52 2.75 7.98 1.73
N PHE A 53 3.08 7.32 2.85
CA PHE A 53 4.43 7.36 3.42
C PHE A 53 5.37 6.29 2.85
N ARG A 54 4.87 5.47 1.95
CA ARG A 54 5.64 4.50 1.16
C ARG A 54 5.66 4.90 -0.31
N ASP A 55 4.67 4.52 -1.10
CA ASP A 55 4.60 4.80 -2.54
C ASP A 55 4.46 6.30 -2.83
N GLY A 56 3.69 7.01 -2.04
CA GLY A 56 3.46 8.45 -2.23
C GLY A 56 4.73 9.29 -2.13
N GLN A 57 5.79 8.78 -1.52
CA GLN A 57 7.09 9.48 -1.45
C GLN A 57 8.03 9.18 -2.63
N GLN A 58 7.72 8.21 -3.51
CA GLN A 58 8.64 7.77 -4.57
C GLN A 58 8.75 8.78 -5.72
N ALA A 59 7.71 9.52 -6.00
CA ALA A 59 7.64 10.47 -7.12
C ALA A 59 7.88 11.93 -6.72
N ARG A 60 8.35 12.21 -5.51
CA ARG A 60 8.52 13.55 -4.94
C ARG A 60 9.65 13.59 -3.91
N PRO A 61 10.15 14.78 -3.53
CA PRO A 61 11.03 14.89 -2.38
C PRO A 61 10.37 14.27 -1.13
N PRO A 62 11.08 13.45 -0.35
CA PRO A 62 10.53 12.81 0.83
C PRO A 62 10.01 13.81 1.85
N TYR A 63 8.90 13.52 2.50
CA TYR A 63 8.37 14.32 3.59
C TYR A 63 9.36 14.43 4.75
N SER A 64 9.33 15.54 5.48
CA SER A 64 9.97 15.63 6.79
C SER A 64 9.21 14.78 7.82
N VAL A 65 9.85 14.44 8.92
CA VAL A 65 9.20 13.71 10.03
C VAL A 65 7.94 14.45 10.49
N GLN A 66 8.02 15.78 10.64
CA GLN A 66 6.87 16.56 11.09
C GLN A 66 5.72 16.53 10.07
N GLN A 67 5.99 16.64 8.79
CA GLN A 67 4.95 16.50 7.75
C GLN A 67 4.28 15.13 7.76
N ILE A 68 5.03 14.06 8.02
CA ILE A 68 4.48 12.71 8.17
C ILE A 68 3.52 12.65 9.36
N VAL A 69 3.94 13.16 10.53
CA VAL A 69 3.12 13.20 11.74
C VAL A 69 1.84 14.03 11.53
N ASP A 70 1.96 15.17 10.86
CA ASP A 70 0.80 16.04 10.57
C ASP A 70 -0.20 15.34 9.63
N LEU A 71 0.29 14.72 8.55
CA LEU A 71 -0.55 13.97 7.61
C LEU A 71 -1.19 12.74 8.25
N TYR A 72 -0.45 12.00 9.06
CA TYR A 72 -0.97 10.86 9.80
C TYR A 72 -2.07 11.27 10.78
N THR A 73 -1.90 12.40 11.46
CA THR A 73 -2.93 13.00 12.31
C THR A 73 -4.18 13.40 11.53
N LEU A 74 -4.01 13.94 10.32
CA LEU A 74 -5.15 14.27 9.44
C LEU A 74 -5.90 13.01 8.98
N MET A 75 -5.20 11.92 8.66
CA MET A 75 -5.83 10.64 8.32
C MET A 75 -6.63 10.07 9.49
N HIS A 76 -6.10 10.14 10.71
CA HIS A 76 -6.85 9.76 11.91
C HIS A 76 -8.15 10.57 12.06
N ARG A 77 -8.08 11.88 11.86
CA ARG A 77 -9.27 12.76 11.90
C ARG A 77 -10.25 12.45 10.79
N LEU A 78 -9.75 12.14 9.59
CA LEU A 78 -10.57 11.77 8.43
C LEU A 78 -11.31 10.45 8.68
N ASP A 79 -10.65 9.49 9.30
CA ASP A 79 -11.25 8.21 9.69
C ASP A 79 -12.38 8.38 10.74
N GLY A 80 -12.26 9.38 11.61
CA GLY A 80 -13.26 9.71 12.63
C GLY A 80 -13.53 8.57 13.63
N GLY A 81 -12.60 7.63 13.78
CA GLY A 81 -12.71 6.47 14.65
C GLY A 81 -13.51 5.30 14.07
N SER A 82 -13.80 5.35 12.77
CA SER A 82 -14.53 4.27 12.06
C SER A 82 -13.70 3.02 11.85
N GLY A 83 -12.36 3.15 11.80
CA GLY A 83 -11.44 2.09 11.42
C GLY A 83 -11.49 1.71 9.94
N LEU A 84 -12.11 2.56 9.10
CA LEU A 84 -12.15 2.36 7.67
C LEU A 84 -10.76 2.57 7.04
N ILE A 85 -10.03 3.62 7.46
CA ILE A 85 -8.62 3.79 7.16
C ILE A 85 -7.85 2.92 8.14
N ARG A 86 -7.72 1.63 7.79
CA ARG A 86 -7.25 0.60 8.71
C ARG A 86 -5.77 0.71 9.00
N GLN A 87 -4.96 0.94 7.96
CA GLN A 87 -3.51 0.89 8.04
C GLN A 87 -2.87 2.03 7.27
N SER A 88 -1.69 2.45 7.71
CA SER A 88 -0.80 3.31 6.95
C SER A 88 0.59 2.68 6.88
N GLU A 89 1.12 2.53 5.66
CA GLU A 89 2.36 1.84 5.38
C GLU A 89 3.56 2.78 5.38
N PHE A 90 4.62 2.36 6.03
CA PHE A 90 5.87 3.12 6.16
C PHE A 90 7.07 2.35 5.64
N PHE A 91 8.04 3.05 5.05
CA PHE A 91 9.39 2.55 4.93
C PHE A 91 10.10 2.57 6.29
N LEU A 92 11.05 1.64 6.47
CA LEU A 92 11.82 1.46 7.72
C LEU A 92 13.34 1.61 7.51
N TYR A 93 13.76 1.96 6.30
CA TYR A 93 15.16 1.84 5.90
C TYR A 93 16.07 2.93 6.46
N SER A 94 15.61 4.17 6.51
CA SER A 94 16.40 5.29 7.01
C SER A 94 16.12 5.59 8.49
N LYS A 95 17.01 6.32 9.15
CA LYS A 95 16.79 6.83 10.51
C LYS A 95 15.54 7.72 10.56
N LYS A 96 15.35 8.54 9.53
CA LYS A 96 14.20 9.44 9.40
C LYS A 96 12.89 8.65 9.33
N ASP A 97 12.85 7.55 8.56
CA ASP A 97 11.65 6.72 8.42
C ASP A 97 11.26 6.12 9.77
N ARG A 98 12.24 5.57 10.48
CA ARG A 98 12.01 4.98 11.82
C ARG A 98 11.58 6.03 12.85
N GLU A 99 12.21 7.21 12.86
CA GLU A 99 11.79 8.32 13.71
C GLU A 99 10.34 8.74 13.43
N ALA A 100 9.94 8.80 12.16
CA ALA A 100 8.57 9.12 11.78
C ALA A 100 7.58 8.06 12.29
N VAL A 101 7.93 6.78 12.15
CA VAL A 101 7.13 5.65 12.69
C VAL A 101 6.97 5.77 14.20
N ASP A 102 8.06 5.97 14.94
CA ASP A 102 8.02 6.09 16.39
C ASP A 102 7.14 7.26 16.84
N ARG A 103 7.29 8.43 16.22
CA ARG A 103 6.47 9.60 16.51
C ARG A 103 4.98 9.42 16.18
N CYS A 104 4.67 8.72 15.09
CA CYS A 104 3.27 8.40 14.77
C CYS A 104 2.66 7.45 15.79
N ARG A 105 3.42 6.45 16.27
CA ARG A 105 2.97 5.52 17.31
C ARG A 105 2.78 6.20 18.68
N GLU A 106 3.64 7.17 19.01
CA GLU A 106 3.53 7.96 20.26
C GLU A 106 2.22 8.74 20.35
N LEU A 107 1.53 8.99 19.21
CA LEU A 107 0.21 9.64 19.24
C LEU A 107 -0.89 8.76 19.84
N GLY A 108 -0.68 7.45 19.93
CA GLY A 108 -1.60 6.51 20.56
C GLY A 108 -2.95 6.37 19.84
N PHE A 109 -3.00 6.58 18.52
CA PHE A 109 -4.23 6.40 17.77
C PHE A 109 -4.50 4.91 17.52
N ASP A 110 -5.78 4.51 17.64
CA ASP A 110 -6.21 3.16 17.25
C ASP A 110 -6.14 2.97 15.73
N TYR A 111 -6.50 4.01 14.96
CA TYR A 111 -6.50 4.02 13.50
C TYR A 111 -6.02 5.35 12.93
N PRO A 112 -5.31 5.30 11.78
CA PRO A 112 -4.77 4.11 11.11
C PRO A 112 -3.70 3.41 11.97
N GLN A 113 -3.59 2.09 11.85
CA GLN A 113 -2.49 1.34 12.45
C GLN A 113 -1.21 1.56 11.66
N VAL A 114 -0.10 1.72 12.35
CA VAL A 114 1.21 1.85 11.69
C VAL A 114 1.71 0.48 11.26
N THR A 115 1.93 0.29 9.97
CA THR A 115 2.50 -0.94 9.41
C THR A 115 3.80 -0.65 8.67
N GLY A 116 4.75 -1.58 8.75
CA GLY A 116 5.95 -1.54 7.94
C GLY A 116 5.67 -2.04 6.53
N TRP A 117 6.53 -1.68 5.58
CA TRP A 117 6.57 -2.30 4.26
C TRP A 117 8.00 -2.67 3.93
N ILE A 118 8.24 -3.98 3.76
CA ILE A 118 9.58 -4.54 3.57
C ILE A 118 9.65 -5.46 2.37
N ARG A 119 10.87 -5.69 1.89
CA ARG A 119 11.15 -6.76 0.94
C ARG A 119 11.23 -8.09 1.68
N ALA A 120 10.94 -9.18 0.96
CA ALA A 120 11.11 -10.54 1.49
C ALA A 120 12.61 -10.92 1.62
N VAL A 121 13.31 -10.29 2.57
CA VAL A 121 14.70 -10.62 2.94
C VAL A 121 14.88 -10.54 4.45
N LYS A 122 15.65 -11.45 5.03
CA LYS A 122 15.86 -11.57 6.49
C LYS A 122 16.32 -10.27 7.16
N ALA A 123 17.17 -9.49 6.48
CA ALA A 123 17.65 -8.22 7.02
C ALA A 123 16.55 -7.17 7.18
N ASP A 124 15.56 -7.17 6.29
CA ASP A 124 14.43 -6.24 6.37
C ASP A 124 13.45 -6.66 7.48
N PHE A 125 13.24 -7.96 7.68
CA PHE A 125 12.46 -8.48 8.83
C PHE A 125 13.06 -8.06 10.17
N LYS A 126 14.38 -8.00 10.25
CA LYS A 126 15.04 -7.51 11.45
C LYS A 126 14.62 -6.08 11.80
N LEU A 127 14.41 -5.21 10.81
CA LEU A 127 13.93 -3.84 11.04
C LEU A 127 12.55 -3.81 11.68
N VAL A 128 11.64 -4.65 11.21
CA VAL A 128 10.28 -4.79 11.77
C VAL A 128 10.36 -5.22 13.24
N LYS A 129 11.17 -6.24 13.50
CA LYS A 129 11.38 -6.75 14.87
C LYS A 129 12.04 -5.73 15.79
N ASP A 130 13.09 -5.05 15.32
CA ASP A 130 13.81 -4.04 16.11
C ASP A 130 12.90 -2.85 16.47
N MET A 131 11.93 -2.54 15.62
CA MET A 131 10.92 -1.50 15.88
C MET A 131 9.67 -2.00 16.61
N ASN A 132 9.60 -3.29 16.91
CA ASN A 132 8.46 -3.92 17.56
C ASN A 132 7.13 -3.57 16.88
N LEU A 133 7.08 -3.69 15.54
CA LEU A 133 5.85 -3.53 14.79
C LEU A 133 5.08 -4.84 14.79
N GLU A 134 3.77 -4.76 15.00
CA GLU A 134 2.88 -5.92 15.07
C GLU A 134 2.60 -6.50 13.67
N GLU A 135 2.56 -5.62 12.67
CA GLU A 135 2.23 -5.99 11.30
C GLU A 135 3.20 -5.37 10.29
N THR A 136 3.40 -6.06 9.20
CA THR A 136 4.18 -5.55 8.05
C THR A 136 3.70 -6.12 6.74
N GLY A 137 3.67 -5.29 5.71
CA GLY A 137 3.54 -5.75 4.34
C GLY A 137 4.89 -6.31 3.84
N ILE A 138 4.82 -7.39 3.06
CA ILE A 138 6.00 -8.06 2.52
C ILE A 138 5.90 -8.08 1.00
N LEU A 139 6.87 -7.44 0.35
CA LEU A 139 6.96 -7.45 -1.11
C LEU A 139 7.62 -8.75 -1.59
N THR A 140 6.84 -9.56 -2.31
CA THR A 140 7.31 -10.78 -2.97
C THR A 140 7.13 -10.69 -4.48
N SER A 141 7.96 -11.40 -5.22
CA SER A 141 7.82 -11.58 -6.67
C SER A 141 7.15 -12.93 -6.92
N CYS A 142 5.88 -12.92 -7.32
CA CYS A 142 5.10 -14.15 -7.60
C CYS A 142 4.86 -14.39 -9.10
N ARG A 143 5.16 -13.42 -9.98
CA ARG A 143 5.02 -13.58 -11.42
C ARG A 143 6.17 -14.42 -11.97
N ASP A 144 5.88 -15.40 -12.85
CA ASP A 144 6.87 -16.30 -13.45
C ASP A 144 8.06 -15.56 -14.09
N TYR A 145 7.78 -14.48 -14.82
CA TYR A 145 8.83 -13.65 -15.40
C TYR A 145 9.84 -13.15 -14.36
N HIS A 146 9.38 -12.67 -13.21
CA HIS A 146 10.26 -12.21 -12.14
C HIS A 146 10.95 -13.37 -11.42
N ILE A 147 10.22 -14.47 -11.17
CA ILE A 147 10.80 -15.66 -10.53
C ILE A 147 11.91 -16.22 -11.39
N PHE A 148 11.65 -16.38 -12.69
CA PHE A 148 12.60 -17.04 -13.59
C PHE A 148 13.77 -16.11 -13.99
N LEU A 149 13.48 -14.90 -14.46
CA LEU A 149 14.50 -14.00 -15.00
C LEU A 149 15.22 -13.18 -13.93
N LYS A 150 14.52 -12.73 -12.90
CA LYS A 150 15.09 -11.87 -11.85
C LYS A 150 15.67 -12.71 -10.70
N LEU A 151 14.88 -13.63 -10.16
CA LEU A 151 15.31 -14.44 -9.03
C LEU A 151 16.14 -15.67 -9.44
N LYS A 152 16.05 -16.08 -10.71
CA LYS A 152 16.71 -17.28 -11.24
C LYS A 152 16.33 -18.53 -10.45
N LYS A 153 15.05 -18.70 -10.16
CA LYS A 153 14.48 -19.77 -9.34
C LYS A 153 13.31 -20.44 -10.04
N THR A 154 12.96 -21.63 -9.59
CA THR A 154 11.66 -22.26 -9.87
C THR A 154 10.61 -21.67 -8.93
N ARG A 155 9.32 -21.87 -9.25
CA ARG A 155 8.20 -21.45 -8.36
C ARG A 155 8.37 -22.05 -6.96
N ARG A 156 8.68 -23.34 -6.86
CA ARG A 156 8.91 -24.04 -5.58
C ARG A 156 10.05 -23.40 -4.80
N GLN A 157 11.19 -23.17 -5.41
CA GLN A 157 12.34 -22.54 -4.76
C GLN A 157 12.04 -21.10 -4.31
N ALA A 158 11.24 -20.35 -5.07
CA ALA A 158 10.81 -19.01 -4.66
C ALA A 158 9.87 -19.07 -3.44
N MET A 159 8.93 -20.00 -3.43
CA MET A 159 8.03 -20.23 -2.31
C MET A 159 8.79 -20.64 -1.05
N GLU A 160 9.69 -21.63 -1.15
CA GLU A 160 10.54 -22.07 -0.04
C GLU A 160 11.39 -20.93 0.52
N MET A 161 11.96 -20.08 -0.37
CA MET A 161 12.73 -18.91 0.03
C MET A 161 11.86 -17.91 0.83
N TYR A 162 10.62 -17.68 0.41
CA TYR A 162 9.73 -16.76 1.13
C TYR A 162 9.27 -17.31 2.47
N LEU A 163 8.99 -18.61 2.54
CA LEU A 163 8.64 -19.28 3.80
C LEU A 163 9.82 -19.32 4.80
N ASP A 164 11.06 -19.42 4.32
CA ASP A 164 12.25 -19.39 5.19
C ASP A 164 12.51 -17.99 5.79
N ILE A 165 11.89 -16.95 5.25
CA ILE A 165 12.04 -15.59 5.70
C ILE A 165 10.97 -15.22 6.74
N ALA A 166 9.77 -15.73 6.58
CA ALA A 166 8.64 -15.50 7.48
C ALA A 166 8.73 -16.38 8.74
#